data_604b6161095aa7f59fb3e18a26d45576
#
_entry.id   604b6161095aa7f59fb3e18a26d45576
#
_cell.length_a   1.000
_cell.length_b   1.000
_cell.length_c   1.000
_cell.angle_alpha   90.00
_cell.angle_beta   90.00
_cell.angle_gamma   90.00
#
_symmetry.space_group_name_H-M   'P 1'
#
loop_
_entity.id
_entity.type
_entity.pdbx_description
1 polymer ?
#
loop_
_entity_poly.entity_id
_entity_poly.type
_entity_poly.pdbx_seq_one_letter_code
_entity_poly.pdbx_strand_id
1 'polypeptide(L)'
;MSANTADSRVNFELYRQAMLDCGANTSNIDAFLKYLSQGETLADSLKRCEADPSVEDFVGNTFEVISSRRLPCIAASFTMGREDLLPQLFGQMVQQLNVKTGGRLEAFQYYLDRHIELDEEHHGPMAQRLLVTVCGESDEHWAEAEAAAVQALEARQRLWDAAASRMTKRS
;
A
#
# COMPACT_ATOMS: atom_id res chain seq x y z
N MET A 1 -1.40 0.90 -23.75
CA MET A 1 -1.13 1.54 -22.44
C MET A 1 -2.36 2.19 -21.77
N SER A 2 -3.58 2.07 -22.26
CA SER A 2 -4.73 2.82 -21.70
C SER A 2 -5.66 2.02 -20.76
N ALA A 3 -5.58 0.71 -20.70
CA ALA A 3 -6.44 -0.11 -19.81
C ALA A 3 -6.01 -0.04 -18.33
N ASN A 4 -4.72 0.05 -18.06
CA ASN A 4 -4.17 -0.01 -16.69
C ASN A 4 -4.39 1.27 -15.86
N THR A 5 -4.58 2.43 -16.51
CA THR A 5 -4.82 3.70 -15.81
C THR A 5 -6.29 3.89 -15.39
N ALA A 6 -7.22 3.27 -16.12
CA ALA A 6 -8.63 3.30 -15.75
C ALA A 6 -8.89 2.40 -14.52
N ASP A 7 -8.28 1.24 -14.47
CA ASP A 7 -8.43 0.25 -13.40
C ASP A 7 -7.83 0.76 -12.07
N SER A 8 -6.67 1.39 -12.10
CA SER A 8 -6.06 1.98 -10.89
C SER A 8 -6.84 3.19 -10.35
N ARG A 9 -7.50 3.98 -11.20
CA ARG A 9 -8.42 5.04 -10.76
C ARG A 9 -9.65 4.46 -10.08
N VAL A 10 -10.24 3.42 -10.64
CA VAL A 10 -11.40 2.75 -10.05
C VAL A 10 -11.06 2.17 -8.68
N ASN A 11 -9.89 1.53 -8.53
CA ASN A 11 -9.45 1.00 -7.25
C ASN A 11 -9.22 2.10 -6.21
N PHE A 12 -8.61 3.22 -6.59
CA PHE A 12 -8.41 4.34 -5.68
C PHE A 12 -9.73 4.98 -5.23
N GLU A 13 -10.65 5.23 -6.16
CA GLU A 13 -11.96 5.81 -5.82
C GLU A 13 -12.79 4.87 -4.93
N LEU A 14 -12.71 3.58 -5.16
CA LEU A 14 -13.37 2.57 -4.32
C LEU A 14 -12.82 2.59 -2.89
N TYR A 15 -11.49 2.65 -2.73
CA TYR A 15 -10.86 2.75 -1.41
C TYR A 15 -11.22 4.08 -0.72
N ARG A 16 -11.20 5.19 -1.47
CA ARG A 16 -11.61 6.50 -0.96
C ARG A 16 -13.07 6.51 -0.50
N GLN A 17 -13.97 5.90 -1.28
CA GLN A 17 -15.36 5.74 -0.88
C GLN A 17 -15.48 4.92 0.41
N ALA A 18 -14.75 3.82 0.50
CA ALA A 18 -14.72 3.01 1.72
C ALA A 18 -14.24 3.80 2.95
N MET A 19 -13.26 4.70 2.80
CA MET A 19 -12.85 5.62 3.86
C MET A 19 -14.00 6.53 4.32
N LEU A 20 -14.75 7.11 3.38
CA LEU A 20 -15.90 7.99 3.69
C LEU A 20 -17.02 7.21 4.39
N ASP A 21 -17.34 6.01 3.94
CA ASP A 21 -18.36 5.15 4.53
C ASP A 21 -18.01 4.73 5.97
N CYS A 22 -16.72 4.59 6.26
CA CYS A 22 -16.19 4.38 7.62
C CYS A 22 -16.22 5.66 8.48
N GLY A 23 -16.57 6.82 7.91
CA GLY A 23 -16.51 8.10 8.59
C GLY A 23 -15.11 8.67 8.75
N ALA A 24 -14.14 8.20 7.94
CA ALA A 24 -12.78 8.72 7.97
C ALA A 24 -12.71 10.11 7.30
N ASN A 25 -11.82 10.95 7.83
CA ASN A 25 -11.53 12.24 7.21
C ASN A 25 -10.58 12.05 6.03
N THR A 26 -11.02 12.36 4.81
CA THR A 26 -10.23 12.24 3.58
C THR A 26 -9.49 13.52 3.19
N SER A 27 -9.61 14.61 3.97
CA SER A 27 -9.06 15.92 3.59
C SER A 27 -7.55 15.89 3.30
N ASN A 28 -6.76 15.12 4.04
CA ASN A 28 -5.32 15.05 3.85
C ASN A 28 -4.96 14.33 2.55
N ILE A 29 -5.61 13.20 2.24
CA ILE A 29 -5.38 12.48 0.98
C ILE A 29 -5.87 13.29 -0.21
N ASP A 30 -7.01 13.98 -0.09
CA ASP A 30 -7.54 14.84 -1.14
C ASP A 30 -6.60 16.04 -1.41
N ALA A 31 -6.05 16.65 -0.36
CA ALA A 31 -5.06 17.72 -0.47
C ALA A 31 -3.75 17.21 -1.10
N PHE A 32 -3.25 16.06 -0.68
CA PHE A 32 -2.07 15.42 -1.24
C PHE A 32 -2.18 15.23 -2.75
N LEU A 33 -3.28 14.62 -3.20
CA LEU A 33 -3.52 14.39 -4.63
C LEU A 33 -3.65 15.70 -5.42
N LYS A 34 -4.28 16.72 -4.82
CA LYS A 34 -4.38 18.04 -5.42
C LYS A 34 -2.99 18.65 -5.64
N TYR A 35 -2.10 18.60 -4.65
CA TYR A 35 -0.74 19.14 -4.78
C TYR A 35 0.08 18.39 -5.84
N LEU A 36 0.01 17.07 -5.86
CA LEU A 36 0.63 16.27 -6.92
C LEU A 36 0.11 16.64 -8.31
N SER A 37 -1.21 16.84 -8.47
CA SER A 37 -1.82 17.23 -9.75
C SER A 37 -1.40 18.63 -10.20
N GLN A 38 -0.97 19.48 -9.28
CA GLN A 38 -0.41 20.81 -9.55
C GLN A 38 1.09 20.77 -9.90
N GLY A 39 1.71 19.58 -9.92
CA GLY A 39 3.11 19.38 -10.27
C GLY A 39 4.07 19.56 -9.10
N GLU A 40 3.59 19.59 -7.87
CA GLU A 40 4.46 19.62 -6.69
C GLU A 40 5.22 18.30 -6.52
N THR A 41 6.36 18.35 -5.85
CA THR A 41 7.11 17.14 -5.53
C THR A 41 6.36 16.27 -4.53
N LEU A 42 6.67 14.98 -4.50
CA LEU A 42 6.10 14.06 -3.52
C LEU A 42 6.34 14.56 -2.08
N ALA A 43 7.58 14.94 -1.78
CA ALA A 43 7.97 15.38 -0.44
C ALA A 43 7.24 16.66 -0.02
N ASP A 44 7.12 17.65 -0.91
CA ASP A 44 6.40 18.90 -0.63
C ASP A 44 4.90 18.65 -0.47
N SER A 45 4.33 17.77 -1.30
CA SER A 45 2.91 17.40 -1.22
C SER A 45 2.57 16.72 0.11
N LEU A 46 3.42 15.78 0.59
CA LEU A 46 3.25 15.12 1.89
C LEU A 46 3.32 16.12 3.04
N LYS A 47 4.31 17.01 3.05
CA LYS A 47 4.44 18.05 4.07
C LYS A 47 3.25 19.01 4.07
N ARG A 48 2.81 19.46 2.90
CA ARG A 48 1.71 20.45 2.78
C ARG A 48 0.35 19.87 3.16
N CYS A 49 0.13 18.59 2.95
CA CYS A 49 -1.09 17.93 3.43
C CYS A 49 -1.01 17.50 4.90
N GLU A 50 0.06 17.89 5.61
CA GLU A 50 0.30 17.53 7.00
C GLU A 50 0.24 16.01 7.23
N ALA A 51 0.87 15.26 6.33
CA ALA A 51 0.96 13.82 6.46
C ALA A 51 1.67 13.45 7.76
N ASP A 52 1.23 12.36 8.35
CA ASP A 52 1.93 11.84 9.52
C ASP A 52 3.36 11.40 9.18
N PRO A 53 4.35 11.61 10.07
CA PRO A 53 5.72 11.19 9.81
C PRO A 53 5.87 9.72 9.43
N SER A 54 5.04 8.83 9.97
CA SER A 54 5.05 7.40 9.59
C SER A 54 4.50 7.16 8.18
N VAL A 55 3.58 8.00 7.71
CA VAL A 55 3.08 7.99 6.33
C VAL A 55 4.14 8.54 5.39
N GLU A 56 4.81 9.63 5.76
CA GLU A 56 5.92 10.20 4.99
C GLU A 56 7.04 9.18 4.81
N ASP A 57 7.44 8.48 5.87
CA ASP A 57 8.46 7.44 5.84
C ASP A 57 8.05 6.27 4.94
N PHE A 58 6.83 5.76 5.08
CA PHE A 58 6.33 4.63 4.29
C PHE A 58 6.21 4.97 2.79
N VAL A 59 5.65 6.12 2.47
CA VAL A 59 5.49 6.58 1.08
C VAL A 59 6.86 6.94 0.49
N GLY A 60 7.71 7.64 1.27
CA GLY A 60 9.07 7.99 0.88
C GLY A 60 9.89 6.76 0.51
N ASN A 61 9.93 5.74 1.36
CA ASN A 61 10.61 4.47 1.08
C ASN A 61 10.15 3.84 -0.25
N THR A 62 8.83 3.84 -0.51
CA THR A 62 8.29 3.31 -1.76
C THR A 62 8.85 4.02 -2.99
N PHE A 63 8.84 5.36 -2.96
CA PHE A 63 9.29 6.15 -4.10
C PHE A 63 10.82 6.19 -4.23
N GLU A 64 11.57 6.04 -3.15
CA GLU A 64 13.01 5.81 -3.18
C GLU A 64 13.35 4.53 -3.95
N VAL A 65 12.70 3.41 -3.61
CA VAL A 65 12.89 2.13 -4.31
C VAL A 65 12.54 2.27 -5.80
N ILE A 66 11.41 2.89 -6.14
CA ILE A 66 11.01 3.13 -7.54
C ILE A 66 12.05 3.99 -8.27
N SER A 67 12.54 5.06 -7.62
CA SER A 67 13.47 6.01 -8.20
C SER A 67 14.87 5.42 -8.39
N SER A 68 15.23 4.40 -7.63
CA SER A 68 16.50 3.67 -7.79
C SER A 68 16.63 3.01 -9.16
N ARG A 69 15.51 2.69 -9.81
CA ARG A 69 15.41 1.93 -11.07
C ARG A 69 16.06 0.55 -11.02
N ARG A 70 16.34 0.02 -9.82
CA ARG A 70 16.91 -1.30 -9.61
C ARG A 70 15.78 -2.33 -9.59
N LEU A 71 15.65 -3.09 -10.67
CA LEU A 71 14.55 -4.04 -10.83
C LEU A 71 14.47 -5.09 -9.71
N PRO A 72 15.58 -5.69 -9.21
CA PRO A 72 15.53 -6.59 -8.06
C PRO A 72 14.91 -5.95 -6.82
N CYS A 73 15.30 -4.71 -6.49
CA CYS A 73 14.76 -3.97 -5.34
C CYS A 73 13.27 -3.67 -5.50
N ILE A 74 12.86 -3.22 -6.70
CA ILE A 74 11.46 -2.90 -7.00
C ILE A 74 10.60 -4.15 -6.90
N ALA A 75 11.03 -5.26 -7.54
CA ALA A 75 10.31 -6.52 -7.51
C ALA A 75 10.16 -7.07 -6.08
N ALA A 76 11.23 -7.07 -5.30
CA ALA A 76 11.22 -7.57 -3.94
C ALA A 76 10.36 -6.71 -2.99
N SER A 77 10.49 -5.39 -3.06
CA SER A 77 9.68 -4.46 -2.27
C SER A 77 8.19 -4.59 -2.59
N PHE A 78 7.84 -4.82 -3.87
CA PHE A 78 6.47 -5.07 -4.30
C PHE A 78 5.98 -6.42 -3.77
N THR A 79 6.66 -7.51 -4.11
CA THR A 79 6.24 -8.88 -3.78
C THR A 79 6.13 -9.09 -2.27
N MET A 80 7.23 -8.91 -1.55
CA MET A 80 7.30 -9.22 -0.12
C MET A 80 6.73 -8.10 0.77
N GLY A 81 6.87 -6.86 0.35
CA GLY A 81 6.45 -5.70 1.13
C GLY A 81 4.99 -5.35 0.97
N ARG A 82 4.27 -5.87 -0.04
CA ARG A 82 2.90 -5.44 -0.35
C ARG A 82 1.93 -6.55 -0.62
N GLU A 83 2.19 -7.43 -1.58
CA GLU A 83 1.22 -8.41 -2.07
C GLU A 83 0.93 -9.54 -1.07
N ASP A 84 1.97 -10.08 -0.42
CA ASP A 84 1.83 -11.27 0.44
C ASP A 84 1.15 -11.00 1.80
N LEU A 85 1.10 -9.76 2.28
CA LEU A 85 0.76 -9.48 3.69
C LEU A 85 -0.69 -9.04 3.94
N LEU A 86 -1.29 -8.31 3.00
CA LEU A 86 -2.54 -7.61 3.27
C LEU A 86 -3.78 -8.52 3.28
N PRO A 87 -3.93 -9.48 2.37
CA PRO A 87 -5.14 -10.27 2.26
C PRO A 87 -5.43 -11.07 3.52
N GLN A 88 -4.43 -11.79 4.02
CA GLN A 88 -4.59 -12.72 5.14
C GLN A 88 -4.84 -12.00 6.48
N LEU A 89 -4.25 -10.81 6.68
CA LEU A 89 -4.33 -10.08 7.95
C LEU A 89 -5.66 -9.32 8.10
N PHE A 90 -6.17 -8.75 7.04
CA PHE A 90 -7.29 -7.81 7.14
C PHE A 90 -8.66 -8.40 6.79
N GLY A 91 -8.75 -9.44 5.94
CA GLY A 91 -10.02 -9.99 5.48
C GLY A 91 -10.95 -10.39 6.63
N GLN A 92 -10.48 -11.24 7.54
CA GLN A 92 -11.29 -11.70 8.68
C GLN A 92 -11.64 -10.57 9.66
N MET A 93 -10.70 -9.66 9.92
CA MET A 93 -10.92 -8.54 10.83
C MET A 93 -11.97 -7.57 10.28
N VAL A 94 -11.90 -7.22 9.01
CA VAL A 94 -12.86 -6.30 8.37
C VAL A 94 -14.23 -6.94 8.28
N GLN A 95 -14.32 -8.22 7.96
CA GLN A 95 -15.58 -8.97 7.95
C GLN A 95 -16.28 -8.92 9.32
N GLN A 96 -15.55 -9.20 10.40
CA GLN A 96 -16.09 -9.14 11.76
C GLN A 96 -16.52 -7.72 12.15
N LEU A 97 -15.73 -6.71 11.77
CA LEU A 97 -16.07 -5.30 12.02
C LEU A 97 -17.30 -4.88 11.22
N ASN A 98 -17.44 -5.32 9.99
CA ASN A 98 -18.58 -5.00 9.14
C ASN A 98 -19.89 -5.53 9.77
N VAL A 99 -19.89 -6.77 10.25
CA VAL A 99 -21.03 -7.33 11.00
C VAL A 99 -21.37 -6.49 12.24
N LYS A 100 -20.34 -6.12 13.04
CA LYS A 100 -20.53 -5.32 14.28
C LYS A 100 -21.04 -3.90 13.99
N THR A 101 -20.73 -3.34 12.86
CA THR A 101 -21.12 -1.97 12.47
C THR A 101 -22.40 -1.92 11.64
N GLY A 102 -23.09 -3.06 11.45
CA GLY A 102 -24.34 -3.14 10.71
C GLY A 102 -24.18 -2.88 9.21
N GLY A 103 -23.09 -3.35 8.60
CA GLY A 103 -22.85 -3.25 7.16
C GLY A 103 -22.14 -1.96 6.69
N ARG A 104 -21.72 -1.08 7.60
CA ARG A 104 -21.08 0.20 7.21
C ARG A 104 -19.71 0.04 6.55
N LEU A 105 -19.09 -1.13 6.62
CA LEU A 105 -17.79 -1.43 6.01
C LEU A 105 -17.93 -2.25 4.71
N GLU A 106 -19.12 -2.35 4.13
CA GLU A 106 -19.36 -3.20 2.96
C GLU A 106 -18.47 -2.83 1.76
N ALA A 107 -18.32 -1.53 1.46
CA ALA A 107 -17.43 -1.07 0.39
C ALA A 107 -15.96 -1.40 0.66
N PHE A 108 -15.52 -1.31 1.91
CA PHE A 108 -14.15 -1.67 2.30
C PHE A 108 -13.93 -3.18 2.25
N GLN A 109 -14.90 -3.97 2.71
CA GLN A 109 -14.85 -5.42 2.59
C GLN A 109 -14.79 -5.85 1.13
N TYR A 110 -15.66 -5.30 0.27
CA TYR A 110 -15.64 -5.56 -1.17
C TYR A 110 -14.29 -5.22 -1.81
N TYR A 111 -13.69 -4.07 -1.43
CA TYR A 111 -12.36 -3.68 -1.89
C TYR A 111 -11.30 -4.72 -1.52
N LEU A 112 -11.30 -5.21 -0.28
CA LEU A 112 -10.35 -6.22 0.18
C LEU A 112 -10.59 -7.57 -0.49
N ASP A 113 -11.84 -8.05 -0.53
CA ASP A 113 -12.19 -9.34 -1.13
C ASP A 113 -11.75 -9.40 -2.60
N ARG A 114 -11.97 -8.30 -3.34
CA ARG A 114 -11.53 -8.23 -4.73
C ARG A 114 -10.02 -8.23 -4.90
N HIS A 115 -9.26 -7.62 -3.97
CA HIS A 115 -7.80 -7.67 -3.99
C HIS A 115 -7.30 -9.07 -3.63
N ILE A 116 -7.90 -9.72 -2.64
CA ILE A 116 -7.57 -11.09 -2.24
C ILE A 116 -7.74 -12.07 -3.42
N GLU A 117 -8.88 -12.02 -4.11
CA GLU A 117 -9.13 -12.88 -5.27
C GLU A 117 -8.07 -12.69 -6.38
N LEU A 118 -7.72 -11.44 -6.68
CA LEU A 118 -6.74 -11.12 -7.71
C LEU A 118 -5.31 -11.50 -7.31
N ASP A 119 -4.96 -11.31 -6.04
CA ASP A 119 -3.60 -11.49 -5.54
C ASP A 119 -3.28 -12.97 -5.29
N GLU A 120 -4.23 -13.76 -4.74
CA GLU A 120 -4.02 -15.19 -4.50
C GLU A 120 -3.92 -16.00 -5.80
N GLU A 121 -4.76 -15.73 -6.79
CA GLU A 121 -4.82 -16.53 -8.01
C GLU A 121 -3.79 -16.12 -9.06
N HIS A 122 -3.44 -14.85 -9.16
CA HIS A 122 -2.64 -14.32 -10.28
C HIS A 122 -1.41 -13.53 -9.88
N HIS A 123 -1.53 -12.55 -8.98
CA HIS A 123 -0.46 -11.60 -8.72
C HIS A 123 0.69 -12.20 -7.89
N GLY A 124 0.41 -12.96 -6.85
CA GLY A 124 1.42 -13.57 -5.98
C GLY A 124 2.39 -14.47 -6.75
N PRO A 125 1.90 -15.51 -7.49
CA PRO A 125 2.77 -16.36 -8.30
C PRO A 125 3.50 -15.61 -9.41
N MET A 126 2.88 -14.58 -10.02
CA MET A 126 3.54 -13.75 -11.04
C MET A 126 4.62 -12.86 -10.45
N ALA A 127 4.39 -12.25 -9.29
CA ALA A 127 5.34 -11.40 -8.59
C ALA A 127 6.58 -12.20 -8.15
N GLN A 128 6.39 -13.42 -7.63
CA GLN A 128 7.49 -14.33 -7.30
C GLN A 128 8.31 -14.72 -8.53
N ARG A 129 7.66 -15.06 -9.64
CA ARG A 129 8.36 -15.37 -10.92
C ARG A 129 9.13 -14.15 -11.44
N LEU A 130 8.54 -12.94 -11.33
CA LEU A 130 9.24 -11.72 -11.70
C LEU A 130 10.50 -11.54 -10.86
N LEU A 131 10.42 -11.69 -9.53
CA LEU A 131 11.56 -11.59 -8.63
C LEU A 131 12.68 -12.57 -9.01
N VAL A 132 12.34 -13.84 -9.21
CA VAL A 132 13.31 -14.87 -9.65
C VAL A 132 13.92 -14.50 -11.00
N THR A 133 13.10 -13.98 -11.94
CA THR A 133 13.58 -13.60 -13.26
C THR A 133 14.56 -12.43 -13.23
N VAL A 134 14.29 -11.40 -12.42
CA VAL A 134 15.13 -10.20 -12.36
C VAL A 134 16.39 -10.40 -11.53
N CYS A 135 16.37 -11.30 -10.53
CA CYS A 135 17.54 -11.64 -9.74
C CYS A 135 18.43 -12.66 -10.47
N GLY A 136 17.83 -13.62 -11.19
CA GLY A 136 18.55 -14.66 -11.91
C GLY A 136 19.51 -15.44 -10.99
N GLU A 137 20.73 -15.65 -11.48
CA GLU A 137 21.81 -16.32 -10.75
C GLU A 137 22.77 -15.33 -10.03
N SER A 138 22.41 -14.05 -9.93
CA SER A 138 23.27 -13.03 -9.33
C SER A 138 23.07 -12.94 -7.82
N ASP A 139 24.06 -13.35 -7.06
CA ASP A 139 24.08 -13.20 -5.58
C ASP A 139 23.92 -11.72 -5.17
N GLU A 140 24.49 -10.79 -5.94
CA GLU A 140 24.36 -9.35 -5.68
C GLU A 140 22.89 -8.89 -5.81
N HIS A 141 22.20 -9.30 -6.88
CA HIS A 141 20.78 -8.96 -7.07
C HIS A 141 19.89 -9.55 -5.96
N TRP A 142 20.20 -10.75 -5.51
CA TRP A 142 19.46 -11.36 -4.39
C TRP A 142 19.71 -10.63 -3.08
N ALA A 143 20.94 -10.24 -2.79
CA ALA A 143 21.25 -9.45 -1.59
C ALA A 143 20.56 -8.07 -1.61
N GLU A 144 20.52 -7.41 -2.76
CA GLU A 144 19.80 -6.14 -2.93
C GLU A 144 18.30 -6.31 -2.79
N ALA A 145 17.74 -7.36 -3.37
CA ALA A 145 16.32 -7.70 -3.26
C ALA A 145 15.92 -7.95 -1.80
N GLU A 146 16.72 -8.74 -1.06
CA GLU A 146 16.52 -9.00 0.36
C GLU A 146 16.53 -7.70 1.17
N ALA A 147 17.54 -6.86 0.99
CA ALA A 147 17.64 -5.58 1.69
C ALA A 147 16.43 -4.68 1.42
N ALA A 148 15.97 -4.59 0.16
CA ALA A 148 14.80 -3.80 -0.20
C ALA A 148 13.50 -4.36 0.37
N ALA A 149 13.34 -5.69 0.42
CA ALA A 149 12.19 -6.34 1.05
C ALA A 149 12.13 -6.05 2.55
N VAL A 150 13.26 -6.19 3.25
CA VAL A 150 13.35 -5.90 4.70
C VAL A 150 13.00 -4.44 4.97
N GLN A 151 13.57 -3.49 4.22
CA GLN A 151 13.26 -2.06 4.38
C GLN A 151 11.76 -1.76 4.15
N ALA A 152 11.15 -2.38 3.15
CA ALA A 152 9.72 -2.20 2.87
C ALA A 152 8.83 -2.73 4.01
N LEU A 153 9.20 -3.88 4.60
CA LEU A 153 8.50 -4.48 5.74
C LEU A 153 8.66 -3.63 7.00
N GLU A 154 9.87 -3.15 7.29
CA GLU A 154 10.13 -2.27 8.44
C GLU A 154 9.38 -0.93 8.32
N ALA A 155 9.33 -0.32 7.14
CA ALA A 155 8.57 0.91 6.92
C ALA A 155 7.07 0.67 7.15
N ARG A 156 6.54 -0.46 6.73
CA ARG A 156 5.15 -0.87 6.99
C ARG A 156 4.90 -1.10 8.48
N GLN A 157 5.81 -1.78 9.17
CA GLN A 157 5.71 -2.00 10.61
C GLN A 157 5.64 -0.68 11.35
N ARG A 158 6.52 0.27 11.05
CA ARG A 158 6.50 1.61 11.66
C ARG A 158 5.18 2.35 11.41
N LEU A 159 4.61 2.23 10.21
CA LEU A 159 3.30 2.80 9.88
C LEU A 159 2.19 2.21 10.76
N TRP A 160 2.17 0.89 10.92
CA TRP A 160 1.14 0.21 11.73
C TRP A 160 1.31 0.48 13.22
N ASP A 161 2.54 0.51 13.73
CA ASP A 161 2.83 0.84 15.13
C ASP A 161 2.38 2.27 15.46
N ALA A 162 2.60 3.22 14.57
CA ALA A 162 2.11 4.58 14.71
C ALA A 162 0.57 4.65 14.72
N ALA A 163 -0.09 3.90 13.85
CA ALA A 163 -1.56 3.81 13.83
C ALA A 163 -2.10 3.19 15.14
N ALA A 164 -1.55 2.07 15.59
CA ALA A 164 -1.93 1.38 16.82
C ALA A 164 -1.75 2.28 18.05
N SER A 165 -0.63 3.01 18.12
CA SER A 165 -0.33 3.93 19.21
C SER A 165 -1.34 5.10 19.33
N ARG A 166 -1.94 5.50 18.20
CA ARG A 166 -2.99 6.54 18.21
C ARG A 166 -4.34 6.01 18.65
N MET A 167 -4.65 4.77 18.30
CA MET A 167 -5.90 4.14 18.74
C MET A 167 -5.93 4.01 20.24
N THR A 168 -4.82 3.61 20.87
CA THR A 168 -4.72 3.45 22.33
C THR A 168 -4.76 4.79 23.09
N LYS A 169 -4.34 5.90 22.49
CA LYS A 169 -4.42 7.23 23.13
C LYS A 169 -5.81 7.87 23.07
N ARG A 170 -6.71 7.37 22.26
CA ARG A 170 -8.09 7.87 22.11
C ARG A 170 -9.12 7.08 22.90
N SER A 171 -8.73 5.98 23.52
CA SER A 171 -9.54 5.16 24.42
C SER A 171 -9.35 5.59 25.87
#